data_9e42caf66df45ad0387306f97397725e
#
_entry.id   9e42caf66df45ad0387306f97397725e
#
_cell.length_a   1.000
_cell.length_b   1.000
_cell.length_c   1.000
_cell.angle_alpha   90.00
_cell.angle_beta   90.00
_cell.angle_gamma   90.00
#
_symmetry.space_group_name_H-M   'P 1'
#
loop_
_entity.id
_entity.type
_entity.pdbx_description
1 polymer ?
#
loop_
_entity_poly.entity_id
_entity_poly.type
_entity_poly.pdbx_seq_one_letter_code
_entity_poly.pdbx_strand_id
1 'polypeptide(L)'
;MSPPFIRLENVKKVYRTGGREFVAVSDVTMSVAEGEFVALVGPSGCGKTTVLKILADLHGHDGGTVEIGDSAHPFEPGRDVGMVFQQPLLLKWRTVIDNVLLPAEILGLPMKPARERASDLLTLVGLDGFADKRPYELSGGMQQRAAIARALIHDPKLVLMDEPFGALDALTRERMNIELLRIWAESRKTILFVTHSIQEAVLMGSHCAVLTAGPARMADYFAIDLPYPRRLDMRQSADFGRHARRIYDLLGVD
;
A
#
# COMPACT_ATOMS: atom_id res chain seq x y z
N MET A 1 -22.17 -14.09 -2.32
CA MET A 1 -21.07 -13.14 -2.18
C MET A 1 -19.80 -13.97 -1.96
N SER A 2 -18.75 -13.74 -2.73
CA SER A 2 -17.46 -14.40 -2.49
C SER A 2 -16.94 -14.00 -1.10
N PRO A 3 -16.21 -14.90 -0.39
CA PRO A 3 -15.61 -14.54 0.90
C PRO A 3 -14.62 -13.38 0.71
N PRO A 4 -14.43 -12.53 1.71
CA PRO A 4 -13.44 -11.45 1.65
C PRO A 4 -12.03 -12.05 1.59
N PHE A 5 -11.13 -11.40 0.84
CA PHE A 5 -9.72 -11.77 0.76
C PHE A 5 -8.95 -11.39 2.04
N ILE A 6 -9.30 -10.25 2.65
CA ILE A 6 -8.80 -9.85 3.96
C ILE A 6 -9.98 -9.62 4.88
N ARG A 7 -9.92 -10.19 6.09
CA ARG A 7 -10.89 -9.99 7.15
C ARG A 7 -10.18 -9.64 8.45
N LEU A 8 -10.43 -8.45 8.93
CA LEU A 8 -10.00 -7.99 10.26
C LEU A 8 -11.24 -7.86 11.14
N GLU A 9 -11.22 -8.46 12.32
CA GLU A 9 -12.30 -8.34 13.30
C GLU A 9 -11.74 -7.94 14.66
N ASN A 10 -12.11 -6.76 15.13
CA ASN A 10 -11.75 -6.19 16.44
C ASN A 10 -10.23 -6.26 16.72
N VAL A 11 -9.42 -6.04 15.68
CA VAL A 11 -7.96 -6.17 15.77
C VAL A 11 -7.39 -5.15 16.74
N LYS A 12 -6.56 -5.64 17.68
CA LYS A 12 -5.90 -4.85 18.71
C LYS A 12 -4.39 -5.06 18.66
N LYS A 13 -3.63 -3.99 18.88
CA LYS A 13 -2.17 -4.03 19.05
C LYS A 13 -1.70 -3.15 20.18
N VAL A 14 -0.93 -3.72 21.09
CA VAL A 14 -0.30 -3.04 22.23
C VAL A 14 1.22 -3.23 22.15
N TYR A 15 1.96 -2.14 22.10
CA TYR A 15 3.42 -2.17 22.24
C TYR A 15 3.81 -2.06 23.71
N ARG A 16 4.76 -2.89 24.13
CA ARG A 16 5.31 -2.89 25.49
C ARG A 16 6.79 -2.53 25.43
N THR A 17 7.16 -1.40 25.99
CA THR A 17 8.55 -0.93 26.01
C THR A 17 8.87 -0.31 27.36
N GLY A 18 9.92 -0.80 28.03
CA GLY A 18 10.38 -0.23 29.30
C GLY A 18 9.32 -0.24 30.42
N GLY A 19 8.45 -1.26 30.47
CA GLY A 19 7.38 -1.36 31.47
C GLY A 19 6.16 -0.46 31.19
N ARG A 20 6.14 0.26 30.06
CA ARG A 20 5.00 1.06 29.61
C ARG A 20 4.25 0.35 28.49
N GLU A 21 2.94 0.44 28.53
CA GLU A 21 2.06 -0.05 27.46
C GLU A 21 1.59 1.14 26.61
N PHE A 22 1.65 0.95 25.28
CA PHE A 22 1.12 1.89 24.31
C PHE A 22 0.16 1.14 23.39
N VAL A 23 -1.12 1.49 23.44
CA VAL A 23 -2.14 0.93 22.54
C VAL A 23 -2.02 1.66 21.20
N ALA A 24 -1.52 0.97 20.18
CA ALA A 24 -1.38 1.52 18.83
C ALA A 24 -2.66 1.33 18.01
N VAL A 25 -3.29 0.15 18.16
CA VAL A 25 -4.56 -0.21 17.50
C VAL A 25 -5.48 -0.74 18.59
N SER A 26 -6.66 -0.15 18.74
CA SER A 26 -7.62 -0.56 19.78
C SER A 26 -8.78 -1.37 19.21
N ASP A 27 -9.21 -1.08 17.98
CA ASP A 27 -10.32 -1.75 17.34
C ASP A 27 -10.33 -1.42 15.84
N VAL A 28 -9.89 -2.36 15.02
CA VAL A 28 -9.98 -2.24 13.57
C VAL A 28 -10.72 -3.44 13.01
N THR A 29 -11.86 -3.15 12.38
CA THR A 29 -12.71 -4.14 11.72
C THR A 29 -12.94 -3.70 10.28
N MET A 30 -12.54 -4.53 9.32
CA MET A 30 -12.79 -4.31 7.88
C MET A 30 -12.74 -5.62 7.10
N SER A 31 -13.42 -5.65 5.96
CA SER A 31 -13.42 -6.77 5.02
C SER A 31 -13.08 -6.26 3.63
N VAL A 32 -12.00 -6.79 3.03
CA VAL A 32 -11.50 -6.38 1.72
C VAL A 32 -11.68 -7.53 0.75
N ALA A 33 -12.34 -7.30 -0.38
CA ALA A 33 -12.46 -8.29 -1.43
C ALA A 33 -11.17 -8.40 -2.26
N GLU A 34 -10.98 -9.53 -2.93
CA GLU A 34 -9.87 -9.71 -3.85
C GLU A 34 -9.92 -8.67 -4.99
N GLY A 35 -8.77 -8.10 -5.32
CA GLY A 35 -8.66 -7.09 -6.37
C GLY A 35 -9.11 -5.68 -5.99
N GLU A 36 -9.51 -5.43 -4.75
CA GLU A 36 -9.84 -4.08 -4.29
C GLU A 36 -8.60 -3.23 -4.06
N PHE A 37 -8.77 -1.93 -4.32
CA PHE A 37 -7.80 -0.90 -3.94
C PHE A 37 -8.35 -0.15 -2.73
N VAL A 38 -7.84 -0.45 -1.54
CA VAL A 38 -8.30 0.18 -0.30
C VAL A 38 -7.34 1.29 0.12
N ALA A 39 -7.83 2.52 0.21
CA ALA A 39 -7.10 3.63 0.80
C ALA A 39 -7.32 3.66 2.32
N LEU A 40 -6.24 3.62 3.10
CA LEU A 40 -6.27 3.73 4.55
C LEU A 40 -5.80 5.13 4.97
N VAL A 41 -6.70 5.94 5.50
CA VAL A 41 -6.43 7.31 5.92
C VAL A 41 -6.62 7.50 7.42
N GLY A 42 -5.96 8.52 7.96
CA GLY A 42 -6.06 8.87 9.37
C GLY A 42 -4.92 9.81 9.79
N PRO A 43 -4.98 10.44 10.96
CA PRO A 43 -3.95 11.35 11.46
C PRO A 43 -2.58 10.68 11.57
N SER A 44 -1.51 11.48 11.55
CA SER A 44 -0.16 10.98 11.76
C SER A 44 -0.03 10.29 13.12
N GLY A 45 0.65 9.14 13.14
CA GLY A 45 0.85 8.36 14.37
C GLY A 45 -0.39 7.60 14.89
N CYS A 46 -1.52 7.62 14.19
CA CYS A 46 -2.73 6.93 14.66
C CYS A 46 -2.63 5.39 14.62
N GLY A 47 -1.68 4.79 13.90
CA GLY A 47 -1.53 3.33 13.84
C GLY A 47 -1.66 2.70 12.45
N LYS A 48 -1.77 3.47 11.36
CA LYS A 48 -1.88 2.96 9.96
C LYS A 48 -0.76 2.00 9.60
N THR A 49 0.49 2.40 9.82
CA THR A 49 1.68 1.55 9.62
C THR A 49 1.63 0.27 10.45
N THR A 50 1.04 0.32 11.67
CA THR A 50 0.88 -0.86 12.51
C THR A 50 -0.09 -1.84 11.88
N VAL A 51 -1.21 -1.38 11.32
CA VAL A 51 -2.17 -2.24 10.59
C VAL A 51 -1.48 -2.89 9.39
N LEU A 52 -0.70 -2.13 8.59
CA LEU A 52 0.08 -2.70 7.49
C LEU A 52 1.05 -3.79 7.95
N LYS A 53 1.79 -3.54 9.05
CA LYS A 53 2.76 -4.50 9.59
C LYS A 53 2.10 -5.78 10.12
N ILE A 54 0.88 -5.68 10.64
CA ILE A 54 0.09 -6.85 11.03
C ILE A 54 -0.29 -7.67 9.79
N LEU A 55 -0.79 -7.03 8.74
CA LEU A 55 -1.16 -7.70 7.48
C LEU A 55 0.05 -8.30 6.74
N ALA A 56 1.23 -7.71 6.91
CA ALA A 56 2.48 -8.25 6.37
C ALA A 56 3.09 -9.38 7.24
N ASP A 57 2.44 -9.76 8.34
CA ASP A 57 2.96 -10.69 9.35
C ASP A 57 4.32 -10.27 9.95
N LEU A 58 4.62 -8.97 9.90
CA LEU A 58 5.82 -8.41 10.54
C LEU A 58 5.61 -8.17 12.03
N HIS A 59 4.37 -8.05 12.46
CA HIS A 59 3.97 -7.90 13.87
C HIS A 59 2.71 -8.73 14.15
N GLY A 60 2.74 -9.50 15.22
CA GLY A 60 1.53 -10.15 15.73
C GLY A 60 0.54 -9.11 16.28
N HIS A 61 -0.74 -9.46 16.34
CA HIS A 61 -1.81 -8.73 17.03
C HIS A 61 -2.02 -9.26 18.45
N ASP A 62 -2.59 -8.45 19.35
CA ASP A 62 -2.82 -8.80 20.75
C ASP A 62 -4.31 -9.11 21.05
N GLY A 63 -5.19 -8.93 20.08
CA GLY A 63 -6.61 -9.26 20.17
C GLY A 63 -7.31 -9.18 18.82
N GLY A 64 -8.50 -9.77 18.73
CA GLY A 64 -9.24 -9.89 17.47
C GLY A 64 -8.75 -11.02 16.57
N THR A 65 -9.19 -11.02 15.32
CA THR A 65 -8.81 -12.01 14.29
C THR A 65 -8.30 -11.31 13.03
N VAL A 66 -7.32 -11.94 12.36
CA VAL A 66 -6.76 -11.53 11.07
C VAL A 66 -6.76 -12.75 10.17
N GLU A 67 -7.55 -12.69 9.11
CA GLU A 67 -7.64 -13.75 8.10
C GLU A 67 -7.28 -13.14 6.74
N ILE A 68 -6.40 -13.80 5.97
CA ILE A 68 -6.00 -13.38 4.62
C ILE A 68 -5.97 -14.60 3.72
N GLY A 69 -6.52 -14.46 2.51
CA GLY A 69 -6.66 -15.55 1.55
C GLY A 69 -7.89 -16.40 1.81
N ASP A 70 -7.92 -17.56 1.21
CA ASP A 70 -8.97 -18.55 1.38
C ASP A 70 -8.40 -19.90 1.87
N SER A 71 -9.29 -20.81 2.30
CA SER A 71 -8.88 -22.15 2.78
C SER A 71 -8.31 -23.04 1.68
N ALA A 72 -8.59 -22.74 0.40
CA ALA A 72 -8.12 -23.53 -0.74
C ALA A 72 -6.68 -23.14 -1.14
N HIS A 73 -6.30 -21.90 -0.88
CA HIS A 73 -4.98 -21.36 -1.23
C HIS A 73 -4.40 -20.64 -0.01
N PRO A 74 -3.67 -21.35 0.86
CA PRO A 74 -3.05 -20.75 2.04
C PRO A 74 -2.23 -19.50 1.66
N PHE A 75 -2.41 -18.45 2.42
CA PHE A 75 -1.69 -17.20 2.24
C PHE A 75 -0.32 -17.29 2.92
N GLU A 76 0.73 -17.08 2.14
CA GLU A 76 2.12 -17.10 2.61
C GLU A 76 2.67 -15.66 2.59
N PRO A 77 2.70 -14.92 3.71
CA PRO A 77 3.11 -13.51 3.73
C PRO A 77 4.46 -13.25 3.07
N GLY A 78 5.44 -14.13 3.28
CA GLY A 78 6.78 -14.02 2.68
C GLY A 78 6.79 -14.11 1.15
N ARG A 79 5.75 -14.66 0.54
CA ARG A 79 5.61 -14.87 -0.91
C ARG A 79 4.49 -14.02 -1.51
N ASP A 80 3.37 -13.92 -0.81
CA ASP A 80 2.15 -13.33 -1.36
C ASP A 80 2.03 -11.82 -1.08
N VAL A 81 2.95 -11.24 -0.28
CA VAL A 81 2.96 -9.80 0.04
C VAL A 81 4.10 -9.07 -0.65
N GLY A 82 3.74 -8.01 -1.37
CA GLY A 82 4.68 -6.96 -1.78
C GLY A 82 4.55 -5.76 -0.85
N MET A 83 5.65 -5.30 -0.25
CA MET A 83 5.60 -4.16 0.67
C MET A 83 6.45 -2.99 0.18
N VAL A 84 5.83 -1.81 0.15
CA VAL A 84 6.48 -0.53 -0.10
C VAL A 84 6.45 0.29 1.19
N PHE A 85 7.62 0.56 1.72
CA PHE A 85 7.79 1.38 2.93
C PHE A 85 7.85 2.86 2.59
N GLN A 86 7.58 3.72 3.55
CA GLN A 86 7.71 5.16 3.44
C GLN A 86 9.13 5.58 2.99
N GLN A 87 10.16 4.90 3.52
CA GLN A 87 11.52 5.00 3.00
C GLN A 87 11.78 3.88 2.00
N PRO A 88 12.49 4.12 0.88
CA PRO A 88 12.70 3.11 -0.17
C PRO A 88 13.41 1.84 0.27
N LEU A 89 14.25 1.92 1.31
CA LEU A 89 15.04 0.81 1.87
C LEU A 89 15.76 -0.03 0.81
N LEU A 90 16.36 0.66 -0.19
CA LEU A 90 17.18 -0.01 -1.19
C LEU A 90 18.56 -0.35 -0.62
N LEU A 91 19.08 -1.53 -1.00
CA LEU A 91 20.43 -1.96 -0.66
C LEU A 91 21.45 -1.13 -1.42
N LYS A 92 22.23 -0.29 -0.70
CA LYS A 92 23.13 0.70 -1.30
C LYS A 92 24.28 0.11 -2.12
N TRP A 93 24.64 -1.16 -1.86
CA TRP A 93 25.69 -1.89 -2.54
C TRP A 93 25.23 -2.66 -3.77
N ARG A 94 23.92 -2.71 -4.05
CA ARG A 94 23.32 -3.32 -5.23
C ARG A 94 22.93 -2.27 -6.25
N THR A 95 22.88 -2.65 -7.52
CA THR A 95 22.29 -1.82 -8.58
C THR A 95 20.78 -1.71 -8.39
N VAL A 96 20.14 -0.84 -9.15
CA VAL A 96 18.67 -0.68 -9.14
C VAL A 96 18.00 -1.97 -9.56
N ILE A 97 18.44 -2.58 -10.66
CA ILE A 97 17.84 -3.84 -11.12
C ILE A 97 18.07 -4.98 -10.13
N ASP A 98 19.23 -5.06 -9.48
CA ASP A 98 19.50 -6.09 -8.46
C ASP A 98 18.68 -5.86 -7.18
N ASN A 99 18.34 -4.60 -6.86
CA ASN A 99 17.38 -4.30 -5.80
C ASN A 99 15.98 -4.77 -6.17
N VAL A 100 15.54 -4.54 -7.40
CA VAL A 100 14.22 -5.00 -7.88
C VAL A 100 14.15 -6.53 -7.89
N LEU A 101 15.22 -7.21 -8.28
CA LEU A 101 15.29 -8.67 -8.34
C LEU A 101 15.38 -9.35 -6.97
N LEU A 102 15.70 -8.63 -5.91
CA LEU A 102 15.94 -9.20 -4.58
C LEU A 102 14.82 -10.15 -4.07
N PRO A 103 13.52 -9.84 -4.17
CA PRO A 103 12.49 -10.79 -3.76
C PRO A 103 12.46 -12.06 -4.62
N ALA A 104 12.73 -11.94 -5.93
CA ALA A 104 12.78 -13.10 -6.82
C ALA A 104 13.96 -14.03 -6.46
N GLU A 105 15.12 -13.47 -6.10
CA GLU A 105 16.29 -14.21 -5.62
C GLU A 105 15.95 -14.96 -4.32
N ILE A 106 15.35 -14.27 -3.34
CA ILE A 106 14.99 -14.85 -2.02
C ILE A 106 13.99 -16.01 -2.19
N LEU A 107 13.04 -15.86 -3.10
CA LEU A 107 12.00 -16.86 -3.37
C LEU A 107 12.47 -17.98 -4.31
N GLY A 108 13.71 -17.93 -4.80
CA GLY A 108 14.24 -18.92 -5.73
C GLY A 108 13.54 -18.96 -7.08
N LEU A 109 13.00 -17.84 -7.54
CA LEU A 109 12.32 -17.77 -8.83
C LEU A 109 13.31 -17.87 -10.00
N PRO A 110 12.88 -18.36 -11.19
CA PRO A 110 13.72 -18.41 -12.37
C PRO A 110 14.23 -17.01 -12.75
N MET A 111 15.56 -16.82 -12.70
CA MET A 111 16.17 -15.48 -12.80
C MET A 111 16.05 -14.85 -14.19
N LYS A 112 16.00 -15.66 -15.28
CA LYS A 112 15.87 -15.13 -16.64
C LYS A 112 14.53 -14.40 -16.83
N PRO A 113 13.36 -15.03 -16.63
CA PRO A 113 12.08 -14.32 -16.70
C PRO A 113 11.93 -13.23 -15.63
N ALA A 114 12.51 -13.40 -14.43
CA ALA A 114 12.49 -12.34 -13.41
C ALA A 114 13.25 -11.09 -13.89
N ARG A 115 14.38 -11.23 -14.59
CA ARG A 115 15.13 -10.10 -15.14
C ARG A 115 14.39 -9.39 -16.27
N GLU A 116 13.71 -10.11 -17.14
CA GLU A 116 12.83 -9.55 -18.19
C GLU A 116 11.71 -8.72 -17.51
N ARG A 117 10.99 -9.32 -16.55
CA ARG A 117 9.96 -8.63 -15.78
C ARG A 117 10.50 -7.42 -15.00
N ALA A 118 11.71 -7.49 -14.44
CA ALA A 118 12.34 -6.36 -13.76
C ALA A 118 12.57 -5.18 -14.70
N SER A 119 12.99 -5.44 -15.94
CA SER A 119 13.16 -4.40 -16.96
C SER A 119 11.81 -3.75 -17.31
N ASP A 120 10.75 -4.56 -17.49
CA ASP A 120 9.40 -4.06 -17.77
C ASP A 120 8.88 -3.18 -16.61
N LEU A 121 9.08 -3.63 -15.37
CA LEU A 121 8.70 -2.86 -14.18
C LEU A 121 9.49 -1.56 -14.05
N LEU A 122 10.79 -1.56 -14.37
CA LEU A 122 11.60 -0.33 -14.37
C LEU A 122 11.12 0.65 -15.44
N THR A 123 10.77 0.17 -16.65
CA THR A 123 10.14 0.98 -17.69
C THR A 123 8.81 1.56 -17.20
N LEU A 124 7.97 0.73 -16.60
CA LEU A 124 6.66 1.11 -16.09
C LEU A 124 6.74 2.23 -15.04
N VAL A 125 7.74 2.19 -14.16
CA VAL A 125 7.95 3.25 -13.16
C VAL A 125 8.83 4.42 -13.68
N GLY A 126 9.14 4.46 -14.98
CA GLY A 126 9.92 5.53 -15.63
C GLY A 126 11.36 5.60 -15.12
N LEU A 127 11.99 4.45 -14.99
CA LEU A 127 13.40 4.30 -14.64
C LEU A 127 14.21 3.65 -15.77
N ASP A 128 13.79 3.83 -17.03
CA ASP A 128 14.56 3.41 -18.20
C ASP A 128 15.96 4.00 -18.16
N GLY A 129 16.98 3.19 -18.45
CA GLY A 129 18.38 3.60 -18.44
C GLY A 129 19.00 3.75 -17.06
N PHE A 130 18.27 3.47 -15.96
CA PHE A 130 18.80 3.53 -14.59
C PHE A 130 19.03 2.17 -13.95
N ALA A 131 18.86 1.08 -14.69
CA ALA A 131 18.96 -0.29 -14.18
C ALA A 131 20.29 -0.58 -13.50
N ASP A 132 21.40 -0.15 -14.09
CA ASP A 132 22.77 -0.38 -13.62
C ASP A 132 23.26 0.66 -12.60
N LYS A 133 22.47 1.70 -12.33
CA LYS A 133 22.77 2.72 -11.34
C LYS A 133 22.65 2.17 -9.92
N ARG A 134 23.34 2.82 -8.99
CA ARG A 134 23.21 2.52 -7.55
C ARG A 134 22.24 3.49 -6.88
N PRO A 135 21.62 3.13 -5.75
CA PRO A 135 20.63 3.99 -5.08
C PRO A 135 21.13 5.41 -4.80
N TYR A 136 22.41 5.60 -4.45
CA TYR A 136 22.95 6.92 -4.18
C TYR A 136 23.12 7.83 -5.42
N GLU A 137 22.99 7.26 -6.64
CA GLU A 137 22.98 8.01 -7.90
C GLU A 137 21.57 8.46 -8.30
N LEU A 138 20.52 8.05 -7.55
CA LEU A 138 19.13 8.35 -7.80
C LEU A 138 18.60 9.41 -6.84
N SER A 139 17.67 10.25 -7.32
CA SER A 139 16.86 11.09 -6.43
C SER A 139 15.99 10.25 -5.50
N GLY A 140 15.52 10.80 -4.37
CA GLY A 140 14.63 10.10 -3.44
C GLY A 140 13.36 9.57 -4.11
N GLY A 141 12.78 10.34 -5.04
CA GLY A 141 11.62 9.91 -5.82
C GLY A 141 11.94 8.74 -6.77
N MET A 142 13.11 8.73 -7.40
CA MET A 142 13.56 7.60 -8.22
C MET A 142 13.78 6.35 -7.38
N GLN A 143 14.34 6.49 -6.19
CA GLN A 143 14.51 5.38 -5.25
C GLN A 143 13.16 4.79 -4.84
N GLN A 144 12.16 5.64 -4.58
CA GLN A 144 10.81 5.20 -4.22
C GLN A 144 10.15 4.43 -5.37
N ARG A 145 10.30 4.89 -6.61
CA ARG A 145 9.82 4.18 -7.80
C ARG A 145 10.50 2.81 -7.97
N ALA A 146 11.79 2.70 -7.72
CA ALA A 146 12.49 1.41 -7.70
C ALA A 146 11.97 0.48 -6.59
N ALA A 147 11.63 1.01 -5.40
CA ALA A 147 11.03 0.23 -4.33
C ALA A 147 9.63 -0.29 -4.69
N ILE A 148 8.84 0.47 -5.46
CA ILE A 148 7.55 0.00 -5.99
C ILE A 148 7.77 -1.16 -6.98
N ALA A 149 8.70 -1.01 -7.93
CA ALA A 149 9.06 -2.08 -8.87
C ALA A 149 9.51 -3.36 -8.12
N ARG A 150 10.34 -3.20 -7.07
CA ARG A 150 10.76 -4.31 -6.20
C ARG A 150 9.60 -5.03 -5.54
N ALA A 151 8.60 -4.28 -5.05
CA ALA A 151 7.44 -4.87 -4.39
C ALA A 151 6.54 -5.69 -5.33
N LEU A 152 6.63 -5.45 -6.65
CA LEU A 152 5.80 -6.09 -7.67
C LEU A 152 6.48 -7.26 -8.40
N ILE A 153 7.81 -7.46 -8.22
CA ILE A 153 8.59 -8.39 -9.04
C ILE A 153 8.14 -9.85 -8.94
N HIS A 154 7.77 -10.29 -7.76
CA HIS A 154 7.38 -11.68 -7.45
C HIS A 154 5.89 -11.94 -7.62
N ASP A 155 5.17 -11.01 -8.22
CA ASP A 155 3.73 -11.12 -8.50
C ASP A 155 2.85 -11.36 -7.27
N PRO A 156 2.96 -10.53 -6.21
CA PRO A 156 2.25 -10.74 -4.96
C PRO A 156 0.73 -10.68 -5.15
N LYS A 157 -0.04 -11.36 -4.28
CA LYS A 157 -1.51 -11.26 -4.22
C LYS A 157 -1.97 -9.98 -3.51
N LEU A 158 -1.17 -9.54 -2.53
CA LEU A 158 -1.42 -8.35 -1.70
C LEU A 158 -0.25 -7.38 -1.81
N VAL A 159 -0.55 -6.12 -2.11
CA VAL A 159 0.45 -5.04 -2.08
C VAL A 159 0.11 -4.07 -0.97
N LEU A 160 1.03 -3.92 -0.04
CA LEU A 160 0.93 -3.02 1.11
C LEU A 160 1.83 -1.81 0.89
N MET A 161 1.28 -0.61 0.92
CA MET A 161 2.02 0.62 0.63
C MET A 161 1.86 1.62 1.79
N ASP A 162 2.97 1.96 2.43
CA ASP A 162 3.01 2.93 3.53
C ASP A 162 3.52 4.29 3.04
N GLU A 163 2.60 5.21 2.75
CA GLU A 163 2.87 6.56 2.22
C GLU A 163 3.87 6.58 1.05
N PRO A 164 3.67 5.76 -0.02
CA PRO A 164 4.70 5.50 -1.02
C PRO A 164 5.09 6.75 -1.83
N PHE A 165 4.28 7.79 -1.81
CA PHE A 165 4.49 9.01 -2.59
C PHE A 165 4.82 10.23 -1.73
N GLY A 166 4.99 10.06 -0.42
CA GLY A 166 5.24 11.16 0.52
C GLY A 166 6.49 11.99 0.21
N ALA A 167 7.54 11.35 -0.34
CA ALA A 167 8.80 12.00 -0.69
C ALA A 167 8.85 12.59 -2.11
N LEU A 168 7.77 12.46 -2.91
CA LEU A 168 7.71 12.94 -4.29
C LEU A 168 7.24 14.41 -4.34
N ASP A 169 7.76 15.15 -5.33
CA ASP A 169 7.16 16.43 -5.72
C ASP A 169 5.74 16.25 -6.28
N ALA A 170 4.95 17.32 -6.32
CA ALA A 170 3.53 17.26 -6.65
C ALA A 170 3.26 16.67 -8.05
N LEU A 171 4.03 17.09 -9.07
CA LEU A 171 3.80 16.61 -10.45
C LEU A 171 4.20 15.13 -10.61
N THR A 172 5.32 14.73 -10.04
CA THR A 172 5.76 13.34 -10.04
C THR A 172 4.77 12.47 -9.27
N ARG A 173 4.26 12.94 -8.14
CA ARG A 173 3.23 12.25 -7.35
C ARG A 173 1.96 12.03 -8.15
N GLU A 174 1.46 13.02 -8.86
CA GLU A 174 0.26 12.88 -9.70
C GLU A 174 0.46 11.85 -10.83
N ARG A 175 1.61 11.87 -11.49
CA ARG A 175 1.96 10.87 -12.50
C ARG A 175 1.99 9.46 -11.91
N MET A 176 2.62 9.30 -10.73
CA MET A 176 2.72 8.00 -10.06
C MET A 176 1.35 7.49 -9.59
N ASN A 177 0.45 8.36 -9.15
CA ASN A 177 -0.93 7.99 -8.83
C ASN A 177 -1.64 7.36 -10.03
N ILE A 178 -1.54 7.99 -11.21
CA ILE A 178 -2.15 7.49 -12.44
C ILE A 178 -1.48 6.18 -12.91
N GLU A 179 -0.14 6.09 -12.86
CA GLU A 179 0.56 4.86 -13.22
C GLU A 179 0.20 3.69 -12.28
N LEU A 180 0.12 3.94 -10.97
CA LEU A 180 -0.29 2.90 -10.02
C LEU A 180 -1.74 2.44 -10.27
N LEU A 181 -2.65 3.35 -10.61
CA LEU A 181 -4.01 2.99 -11.01
C LEU A 181 -4.03 2.14 -12.29
N ARG A 182 -3.15 2.44 -13.27
CA ARG A 182 -3.02 1.63 -14.49
C ARG A 182 -2.53 0.22 -14.16
N ILE A 183 -1.47 0.12 -13.36
CA ILE A 183 -0.93 -1.18 -12.89
C ILE A 183 -2.03 -1.98 -12.18
N TRP A 184 -2.78 -1.34 -11.28
CA TRP A 184 -3.87 -2.00 -10.57
C TRP A 184 -4.99 -2.45 -11.51
N ALA A 185 -5.40 -1.62 -12.47
CA ALA A 185 -6.45 -1.95 -13.43
C ALA A 185 -6.08 -3.16 -14.30
N GLU A 186 -4.79 -3.30 -14.66
CA GLU A 186 -4.28 -4.41 -15.46
C GLU A 186 -4.07 -5.68 -14.60
N SER A 187 -3.50 -5.54 -13.40
CA SER A 187 -3.11 -6.69 -12.57
C SER A 187 -4.20 -7.20 -11.63
N ARG A 188 -5.18 -6.35 -11.29
CA ARG A 188 -6.26 -6.64 -10.32
C ARG A 188 -5.75 -7.15 -8.98
N LYS A 189 -4.58 -6.70 -8.56
CA LYS A 189 -4.01 -7.04 -7.25
C LYS A 189 -4.82 -6.37 -6.15
N THR A 190 -4.91 -7.02 -4.99
CA THR A 190 -5.44 -6.37 -3.80
C THR A 190 -4.39 -5.40 -3.27
N ILE A 191 -4.76 -4.13 -3.09
CA ILE A 191 -3.84 -3.09 -2.62
C ILE A 191 -4.39 -2.45 -1.35
N LEU A 192 -3.57 -2.35 -0.31
CA LEU A 192 -3.82 -1.48 0.84
C LEU A 192 -2.81 -0.34 0.83
N PHE A 193 -3.31 0.86 0.63
CA PHE A 193 -2.55 2.07 0.37
C PHE A 193 -2.75 3.08 1.51
N VAL A 194 -1.73 3.25 2.33
CA VAL A 194 -1.74 4.28 3.39
C VAL A 194 -1.35 5.62 2.79
N THR A 195 -2.15 6.63 3.06
CA THR A 195 -1.85 8.01 2.70
C THR A 195 -2.43 8.99 3.73
N HIS A 196 -1.83 10.15 3.85
CA HIS A 196 -2.40 11.29 4.55
C HIS A 196 -3.13 12.27 3.61
N SER A 197 -3.10 12.00 2.30
CA SER A 197 -3.75 12.82 1.27
C SER A 197 -5.16 12.30 0.98
N ILE A 198 -6.17 13.05 1.38
CA ILE A 198 -7.58 12.73 1.08
C ILE A 198 -7.81 12.69 -0.43
N GLN A 199 -7.14 13.56 -1.19
CA GLN A 199 -7.23 13.58 -2.65
C GLN A 199 -6.71 12.29 -3.29
N GLU A 200 -5.61 11.71 -2.75
CA GLU A 200 -5.12 10.40 -3.20
C GLU A 200 -6.09 9.29 -2.83
N ALA A 201 -6.58 9.29 -1.59
CA ALA A 201 -7.50 8.27 -1.12
C ALA A 201 -8.75 8.20 -2.00
N VAL A 202 -9.36 9.33 -2.34
CA VAL A 202 -10.55 9.37 -3.19
C VAL A 202 -10.22 9.04 -4.64
N LEU A 203 -9.07 9.52 -5.17
CA LEU A 203 -8.69 9.27 -6.56
C LEU A 203 -8.37 7.79 -6.80
N MET A 204 -7.71 7.14 -5.86
CA MET A 204 -7.14 5.81 -6.08
C MET A 204 -8.00 4.68 -5.50
N GLY A 205 -8.58 4.88 -4.31
CA GLY A 205 -9.31 3.85 -3.61
C GLY A 205 -10.62 3.43 -4.27
N SER A 206 -10.86 2.14 -4.44
CA SER A 206 -12.22 1.62 -4.63
C SER A 206 -13.01 1.70 -3.33
N HIS A 207 -12.29 1.60 -2.20
CA HIS A 207 -12.80 1.76 -0.85
C HIS A 207 -11.88 2.67 -0.03
N CYS A 208 -12.44 3.32 0.98
CA CYS A 208 -11.70 4.11 1.95
C CYS A 208 -11.97 3.59 3.37
N ALA A 209 -10.89 3.29 4.08
CA ALA A 209 -10.88 2.99 5.50
C ALA A 209 -10.37 4.22 6.25
N VAL A 210 -11.18 4.79 7.13
CA VAL A 210 -10.83 5.98 7.91
C VAL A 210 -10.56 5.57 9.35
N LEU A 211 -9.35 5.88 9.84
CA LEU A 211 -8.96 5.64 11.23
C LEU A 211 -9.01 6.94 12.05
N THR A 212 -9.47 6.85 13.29
CA THR A 212 -9.45 7.95 14.26
C THR A 212 -8.03 8.28 14.70
N ALA A 213 -7.86 9.42 15.41
CA ALA A 213 -6.65 9.70 16.17
C ALA A 213 -6.36 8.57 17.18
N GLY A 214 -5.04 8.37 17.49
CA GLY A 214 -4.59 7.25 18.31
C GLY A 214 -5.24 7.12 19.69
N PRO A 215 -5.50 5.88 20.14
CA PRO A 215 -5.22 4.60 19.47
C PRO A 215 -6.16 4.37 18.28
N ALA A 216 -5.63 3.77 17.20
CA ALA A 216 -6.39 3.55 15.97
C ALA A 216 -7.70 2.80 16.24
N ARG A 217 -8.79 3.37 15.79
CA ARG A 217 -10.11 2.74 15.68
C ARG A 217 -10.67 3.00 14.29
N MET A 218 -11.42 2.04 13.78
CA MET A 218 -12.14 2.25 12.54
C MET A 218 -13.27 3.27 12.77
N ALA A 219 -13.17 4.44 12.12
CA ALA A 219 -14.24 5.42 12.10
C ALA A 219 -15.31 5.03 11.07
N ASP A 220 -14.85 4.62 9.88
CA ASP A 220 -15.73 4.18 8.80
C ASP A 220 -14.97 3.38 7.74
N TYR A 221 -15.67 2.49 7.03
CA TYR A 221 -15.19 1.77 5.86
C TYR A 221 -16.27 1.82 4.78
N PHE A 222 -15.97 2.44 3.64
CA PHE A 222 -16.98 2.67 2.60
C PHE A 222 -16.43 2.62 1.18
N ALA A 223 -17.29 2.30 0.23
CA ALA A 223 -16.99 2.31 -1.19
C ALA A 223 -16.88 3.75 -1.73
N ILE A 224 -15.99 3.95 -2.68
CA ILE A 224 -15.83 5.19 -3.45
C ILE A 224 -16.42 4.96 -4.84
N ASP A 225 -17.67 5.37 -5.02
CA ASP A 225 -18.47 5.16 -6.25
C ASP A 225 -18.08 6.15 -7.36
N LEU A 226 -16.78 6.14 -7.74
CA LEU A 226 -16.29 6.87 -8.89
C LEU A 226 -15.95 5.89 -10.00
N PRO A 227 -16.29 6.19 -11.27
CA PRO A 227 -16.03 5.29 -12.39
C PRO A 227 -14.53 5.11 -12.66
N TYR A 228 -14.15 3.96 -13.19
CA TYR A 228 -12.83 3.69 -13.76
C TYR A 228 -12.88 3.72 -15.29
N PRO A 229 -11.80 4.12 -15.99
CA PRO A 229 -10.52 4.57 -15.43
C PRO A 229 -10.62 5.95 -14.79
N ARG A 230 -9.94 6.12 -13.64
CA ARG A 230 -9.92 7.41 -12.96
C ARG A 230 -8.88 8.36 -13.54
N ARG A 231 -9.20 9.66 -13.55
CA ARG A 231 -8.38 10.72 -14.12
C ARG A 231 -8.33 11.90 -13.17
N LEU A 232 -7.30 12.73 -13.31
CA LEU A 232 -7.06 13.87 -12.43
C LEU A 232 -8.19 14.93 -12.49
N ASP A 233 -8.83 15.09 -13.66
CA ASP A 233 -9.94 16.04 -13.84
C ASP A 233 -11.19 15.68 -13.01
N MET A 234 -11.35 14.40 -12.60
CA MET A 234 -12.43 13.96 -11.71
C MET A 234 -12.42 14.66 -10.35
N ARG A 235 -11.27 15.18 -9.92
CA ARG A 235 -11.16 15.98 -8.68
C ARG A 235 -12.07 17.21 -8.64
N GLN A 236 -12.51 17.68 -9.81
CA GLN A 236 -13.43 18.82 -9.95
C GLN A 236 -14.90 18.40 -9.90
N SER A 237 -15.20 17.11 -9.88
CA SER A 237 -16.58 16.62 -9.87
C SER A 237 -17.22 16.73 -8.49
N ALA A 238 -18.54 16.92 -8.46
CA ALA A 238 -19.31 16.96 -7.22
C ALA A 238 -19.22 15.62 -6.45
N ASP A 239 -19.14 14.51 -7.17
CA ASP A 239 -19.04 13.16 -6.57
C ASP A 239 -17.72 12.99 -5.83
N PHE A 240 -16.62 13.42 -6.44
CA PHE A 240 -15.32 13.44 -5.78
C PHE A 240 -15.36 14.31 -4.52
N GLY A 241 -15.96 15.50 -4.63
CA GLY A 241 -16.13 16.43 -3.52
C GLY A 241 -16.91 15.81 -2.34
N ARG A 242 -17.98 15.03 -2.62
CA ARG A 242 -18.76 14.34 -1.58
C ARG A 242 -17.93 13.32 -0.81
N HIS A 243 -17.15 12.49 -1.51
CA HIS A 243 -16.27 11.51 -0.86
C HIS A 243 -15.17 12.18 -0.04
N ALA A 244 -14.54 13.22 -0.58
CA ALA A 244 -13.52 13.99 0.14
C ALA A 244 -14.11 14.62 1.42
N ARG A 245 -15.29 15.25 1.33
CA ARG A 245 -15.98 15.86 2.48
C ARG A 245 -16.27 14.79 3.55
N ARG A 246 -16.81 13.62 3.18
CA ARG A 246 -17.04 12.53 4.13
C ARG A 246 -15.79 12.19 4.92
N ILE A 247 -14.63 12.12 4.27
CA ILE A 247 -13.37 11.81 4.95
C ILE A 247 -12.97 12.97 5.89
N TYR A 248 -13.11 14.24 5.46
CA TYR A 248 -12.83 15.40 6.31
C TYR A 248 -13.72 15.38 7.57
N ASP A 249 -15.02 15.17 7.42
CA ASP A 249 -15.98 15.12 8.53
C ASP A 249 -15.62 13.99 9.53
N LEU A 250 -15.24 12.81 9.04
CA LEU A 250 -14.81 11.67 9.88
C LEU A 250 -13.49 11.92 10.61
N LEU A 251 -12.62 12.74 10.04
CA LEU A 251 -11.34 13.12 10.66
C LEU A 251 -11.48 14.34 11.60
N GLY A 252 -12.65 14.99 11.65
CA GLY A 252 -12.90 16.18 12.45
C GLY A 252 -12.09 17.40 11.98
N VAL A 253 -11.89 17.52 10.67
CA VAL A 253 -11.22 18.67 10.04
C VAL A 253 -12.29 19.49 9.36
N ASP A 254 -12.59 20.64 9.97
CA ASP A 254 -13.54 21.65 9.44
C ASP A 254 -12.95 22.45 8.26
#